data_7efbc610f9c8e8256130c63c6f12fd91
#
_entry.id   7efbc610f9c8e8256130c63c6f12fd91
#
_cell.length_a   1.000
_cell.length_b   1.000
_cell.length_c   1.000
_cell.angle_alpha   90.00
_cell.angle_beta   90.00
_cell.angle_gamma   90.00
#
_symmetry.space_group_name_H-M   'P 1'
#
loop_
_entity.id
_entity.type
_entity.pdbx_description
1 polymer ?
#
loop_
_entity_poly.entity_id
_entity_poly.type
_entity_poly.pdbx_seq_one_letter_code
_entity_poly.pdbx_strand_id
1 'polypeptide(L)'
;MLVALESGAVDLVVTDMPTALAATAVYSDMVLLDFTGTEGEFEVSDEEINLGISMKKGNTELLEAVNGVLGGLTVEDYEAMMADAIAVQPLSE
;
A
#
# COMPACT_ATOMS: atom_id res chain seq x y z
N MET A 1 3.32 -12.78 7.90
CA MET A 1 1.95 -12.68 7.41
C MET A 1 1.70 -13.62 6.24
N LEU A 2 2.31 -13.41 5.08
CA LEU A 2 2.11 -14.25 3.89
C LEU A 2 2.56 -15.70 4.07
N VAL A 3 3.64 -15.93 4.80
CA VAL A 3 4.12 -17.28 5.12
C VAL A 3 3.06 -18.08 5.90
N ALA A 4 2.35 -17.43 6.82
CA ALA A 4 1.27 -18.08 7.58
C ALA A 4 0.09 -18.46 6.69
N LEU A 5 -0.23 -17.63 5.70
CA LEU A 5 -1.28 -17.91 4.72
C LEU A 5 -0.86 -19.06 3.78
N GLU A 6 0.34 -19.00 3.25
CA GLU A 6 0.89 -20.03 2.35
C GLU A 6 0.99 -21.40 3.01
N SER A 7 1.39 -21.42 4.28
CA SER A 7 1.51 -22.68 5.05
C SER A 7 0.17 -23.25 5.52
N GLY A 8 -0.93 -22.52 5.35
CA GLY A 8 -2.25 -22.93 5.84
C GLY A 8 -2.44 -22.72 7.35
N ALA A 9 -1.56 -21.97 8.00
CA ALA A 9 -1.72 -21.63 9.41
C ALA A 9 -2.85 -20.64 9.64
N VAL A 10 -3.17 -19.85 8.63
CA VAL A 10 -4.35 -18.97 8.57
C VAL A 10 -5.03 -19.15 7.22
N ASP A 11 -6.33 -18.88 7.18
CA ASP A 11 -7.15 -19.04 5.97
C ASP A 11 -7.24 -17.76 5.14
N LEU A 12 -7.09 -16.60 5.78
CA LEU A 12 -7.12 -15.31 5.12
C LEU A 12 -6.27 -14.28 5.88
N VAL A 13 -5.93 -13.21 5.20
CA VAL A 13 -5.22 -12.07 5.76
C VAL A 13 -5.94 -10.78 5.35
N VAL A 14 -6.11 -9.89 6.29
CA VAL A 14 -6.63 -8.53 6.05
C VAL A 14 -5.46 -7.57 6.05
N THR A 15 -5.32 -6.81 4.98
CA THR A 15 -4.22 -5.86 4.82
C THR A 15 -4.63 -4.71 3.89
N ASP A 16 -3.74 -3.75 3.71
CA ASP A 16 -3.95 -2.65 2.76
C ASP A 16 -3.84 -3.13 1.30
N MET A 17 -4.48 -2.39 0.42
CA MET A 17 -4.53 -2.73 -1.01
C MET A 17 -3.14 -2.87 -1.66
N PRO A 18 -2.19 -1.94 -1.48
CA PRO A 18 -0.86 -2.10 -2.06
C PRO A 18 -0.14 -3.38 -1.65
N THR A 19 -0.24 -3.76 -0.38
CA THR A 19 0.35 -5.00 0.13
C THR A 19 -0.32 -6.24 -0.47
N ALA A 20 -1.65 -6.22 -0.59
CA ALA A 20 -2.41 -7.31 -1.21
C ALA A 20 -2.06 -7.48 -2.69
N LEU A 21 -1.95 -6.38 -3.44
CA LEU A 21 -1.53 -6.42 -4.85
C LEU A 21 -0.11 -6.98 -5.00
N ALA A 22 0.80 -6.57 -4.14
CA ALA A 22 2.17 -7.11 -4.14
C ALA A 22 2.18 -8.62 -3.86
N ALA A 23 1.35 -9.08 -2.93
CA ALA A 23 1.23 -10.49 -2.60
C ALA A 23 0.72 -11.32 -3.80
N THR A 24 -0.36 -10.89 -4.44
CA THR A 24 -0.94 -11.60 -5.59
C THR A 24 -0.03 -11.57 -6.83
N ALA A 25 0.86 -10.59 -6.94
CA ALA A 25 1.84 -10.55 -8.01
C ALA A 25 2.93 -11.64 -7.85
N VAL A 26 3.21 -12.05 -6.61
CA VAL A 26 4.22 -13.08 -6.28
C VAL A 26 3.59 -14.46 -6.14
N TYR A 27 2.46 -14.54 -5.45
CA TYR A 27 1.77 -15.79 -5.14
C TYR A 27 0.52 -15.94 -6.02
N SER A 28 0.64 -16.67 -7.10
CA SER A 28 -0.43 -16.82 -8.11
C SER A 28 -1.64 -17.62 -7.64
N ASP A 29 -1.53 -18.32 -6.54
CA ASP A 29 -2.62 -19.07 -5.89
C ASP A 29 -3.40 -18.25 -4.85
N MET A 30 -2.92 -17.04 -4.57
CA MET A 30 -3.63 -16.10 -3.70
C MET A 30 -4.63 -15.26 -4.49
N VAL A 31 -5.79 -15.05 -3.91
CA VAL A 31 -6.88 -14.26 -4.50
C VAL A 31 -7.13 -13.02 -3.64
N LEU A 32 -7.22 -11.88 -4.30
CA LEU A 32 -7.58 -10.62 -3.66
C LEU A 32 -9.11 -10.48 -3.62
N LEU A 33 -9.65 -10.24 -2.43
CA LEU A 33 -11.04 -9.90 -2.24
C LEU A 33 -11.13 -8.40 -1.89
N ASP A 34 -11.62 -7.63 -2.83
CA ASP A 34 -11.76 -6.17 -2.67
C ASP A 34 -13.21 -5.84 -2.32
N PHE A 35 -13.41 -5.27 -1.14
CA PHE A 35 -14.71 -4.86 -0.64
C PHE A 35 -14.99 -3.37 -0.80
N THR A 36 -14.08 -2.62 -1.45
CA THR A 36 -14.22 -1.18 -1.66
C THR A 36 -15.54 -0.87 -2.41
N GLY A 37 -16.32 0.04 -1.86
CA GLY A 37 -17.61 0.44 -2.42
C GLY A 37 -18.75 -0.54 -2.18
N THR A 38 -18.54 -1.58 -1.39
CA THR A 38 -19.58 -2.56 -1.01
C THR A 38 -20.05 -2.35 0.43
N GLU A 39 -21.15 -3.01 0.81
CA GLU A 39 -21.63 -3.00 2.20
C GLU A 39 -20.65 -3.66 3.19
N GLY A 40 -19.72 -4.46 2.68
CA GLY A 40 -18.68 -5.11 3.48
C GLY A 40 -17.39 -4.32 3.60
N GLU A 41 -17.33 -3.10 3.07
CA GLU A 41 -16.16 -2.24 3.15
C GLU A 41 -15.81 -1.91 4.61
N PHE A 42 -14.53 -1.97 4.93
CA PHE A 42 -14.05 -1.59 6.26
C PHE A 42 -14.17 -0.08 6.46
N GLU A 43 -14.73 0.32 7.59
CA GLU A 43 -14.76 1.72 7.98
C GLU A 43 -13.38 2.13 8.52
N VAL A 44 -12.72 3.03 7.81
CA VAL A 44 -11.43 3.60 8.21
C VAL A 44 -11.48 5.12 8.08
N SER A 45 -10.85 5.81 9.00
CA SER A 45 -10.70 7.26 8.90
C SER A 45 -9.54 7.64 7.99
N ASP A 46 -9.57 8.86 7.46
CA ASP A 46 -8.45 9.39 6.67
C ASP A 46 -7.13 9.36 7.46
N GLU A 47 -7.18 9.56 8.77
CA GLU A 47 -6.02 9.53 9.65
C GLU A 47 -5.39 8.14 9.72
N GLU A 48 -6.18 7.08 9.58
CA GLU A 48 -5.71 5.69 9.63
C GLU A 48 -5.05 5.23 8.32
N ILE A 49 -5.44 5.82 7.19
CA ILE A 49 -4.97 5.41 5.87
C ILE A 49 -3.97 6.37 5.23
N ASN A 50 -3.90 7.62 5.70
CA ASN A 50 -2.95 8.59 5.18
C ASN A 50 -1.53 8.28 5.62
N LEU A 51 -0.61 8.34 4.66
CA LEU A 51 0.82 8.24 4.90
C LEU A 51 1.43 9.64 4.96
N GLY A 52 2.47 9.79 5.75
CA GLY A 52 3.19 11.04 5.88
C GLY A 52 4.69 10.85 5.75
N ILE A 53 5.36 11.91 5.33
CA ILE A 53 6.81 11.98 5.30
C ILE A 53 7.28 12.81 6.48
N SER A 54 8.08 12.22 7.37
CA SER A 54 8.62 12.94 8.52
C SER A 54 9.98 13.53 8.21
N MET A 55 10.24 14.69 8.78
CA MET A 55 11.52 15.38 8.63
C MET A 55 11.85 16.16 9.91
N LYS A 56 13.07 16.64 9.99
CA LYS A 56 13.52 17.43 11.15
C LYS A 56 12.72 18.73 11.23
N LYS A 57 12.26 19.08 12.44
CA LYS A 57 11.57 20.35 12.70
C LYS A 57 12.43 21.54 12.27
N GLY A 58 11.79 22.57 11.74
CA GLY A 58 12.43 23.81 11.33
C GLY A 58 12.95 23.80 9.90
N ASN A 59 12.93 22.67 9.21
CA ASN A 59 13.33 22.61 7.81
C ASN A 59 12.16 22.96 6.88
N THR A 60 11.79 24.24 6.89
CA THR A 60 10.63 24.77 6.14
C THR A 60 10.80 24.67 4.64
N GLU A 61 12.02 24.90 4.14
CA GLU A 61 12.31 24.84 2.70
C GLU A 61 12.09 23.42 2.16
N LEU A 62 12.57 22.40 2.88
CA LEU A 62 12.36 21.01 2.50
C LEU A 62 10.88 20.62 2.60
N LEU A 63 10.20 21.08 3.65
CA LEU A 63 8.76 20.83 3.84
C LEU A 63 7.95 21.36 2.66
N GLU A 64 8.21 22.60 2.25
CA GLU A 64 7.51 23.24 1.12
C GLU A 64 7.82 22.53 -0.20
N ALA A 65 9.07 22.15 -0.42
CA ALA A 65 9.49 21.43 -1.63
C ALA A 65 8.82 20.06 -1.73
N VAL A 66 8.81 19.30 -0.64
CA VAL A 66 8.16 17.97 -0.57
C VAL A 66 6.65 18.09 -0.79
N ASN A 67 5.99 19.00 -0.09
CA ASN A 67 4.56 19.23 -0.24
C ASN A 67 4.19 19.71 -1.64
N GLY A 68 5.05 20.51 -2.28
CA GLY A 68 4.87 20.94 -3.67
C GLY A 68 4.86 19.78 -4.65
N VAL A 69 5.75 18.81 -4.46
CA VAL A 69 5.78 17.59 -5.28
C VAL A 69 4.58 16.70 -4.99
N LEU A 70 4.27 16.46 -3.70
CA LEU A 70 3.14 15.62 -3.30
C LEU A 70 1.80 16.17 -3.78
N GLY A 71 1.62 17.48 -3.77
CA GLY A 71 0.39 18.13 -4.24
C GLY A 71 0.14 17.97 -5.74
N GLY A 72 1.17 17.65 -6.52
CA GLY A 72 1.07 17.37 -7.96
C GLY A 72 0.86 15.90 -8.31
N LEU A 73 0.93 15.01 -7.32
CA LEU A 73 0.73 13.57 -7.52
C LEU A 73 -0.75 13.21 -7.44
N THR A 74 -1.19 12.36 -8.37
CA THR A 74 -2.55 11.82 -8.40
C THR A 74 -2.57 10.38 -7.90
N VAL A 75 -3.76 9.82 -7.69
CA VAL A 75 -3.93 8.39 -7.36
C VAL A 75 -3.31 7.53 -8.45
N GLU A 76 -3.49 7.91 -9.72
CA GLU A 76 -2.89 7.19 -10.87
C GLU A 76 -1.36 7.19 -10.80
N ASP A 77 -0.74 8.30 -10.37
CA ASP A 77 0.71 8.39 -10.19
C ASP A 77 1.19 7.43 -9.10
N TYR A 78 0.48 7.34 -7.97
CA TYR A 78 0.79 6.41 -6.89
C TYR A 78 0.64 4.95 -7.34
N GLU A 79 -0.41 4.64 -8.08
CA GLU A 79 -0.62 3.30 -8.63
C GLU A 79 0.49 2.89 -9.59
N ALA A 80 0.92 3.80 -10.46
CA ALA A 80 2.04 3.57 -11.38
C ALA A 80 3.36 3.33 -10.65
N MET A 81 3.67 4.15 -9.63
CA MET A 81 4.86 3.97 -8.81
C MET A 81 4.83 2.64 -8.05
N MET A 82 3.67 2.25 -7.55
CA MET A 82 3.52 0.97 -6.85
C MET A 82 3.70 -0.21 -7.80
N ALA A 83 3.15 -0.14 -9.00
CA ALA A 83 3.33 -1.17 -10.02
C ALA A 83 4.81 -1.33 -10.40
N ASP A 84 5.53 -0.23 -10.58
CA ASP A 84 6.95 -0.25 -10.86
C ASP A 84 7.77 -0.84 -9.70
N ALA A 85 7.42 -0.48 -8.48
CA ALA A 85 8.07 -1.01 -7.28
C ALA A 85 7.85 -2.53 -7.14
N ILE A 86 6.65 -3.01 -7.41
CA ILE A 86 6.31 -4.44 -7.39
C ILE A 86 7.14 -5.20 -8.44
N ALA A 87 7.26 -4.63 -9.64
CA ALA A 87 8.00 -5.26 -10.74
C ALA A 87 9.48 -5.46 -10.44
N VAL A 88 10.08 -4.63 -9.60
CA VAL A 88 11.50 -4.69 -9.25
C VAL A 88 11.77 -5.20 -7.84
N GLN A 89 10.76 -5.55 -7.06
CA GLN A 89 10.95 -6.01 -5.69
C GLN A 89 11.68 -7.35 -5.67
N PRO A 90 12.60 -7.57 -4.71
CA PRO A 90 13.23 -8.87 -4.54
C PRO A 90 12.19 -9.93 -4.13
N LEU A 91 12.29 -11.12 -4.71
CA LEU A 91 11.43 -12.28 -4.39
C LEU A 91 11.91 -13.00 -3.13
N SER A 92 12.35 -12.28 -2.14
CA SER A 92 12.74 -12.84 -0.85
C SER A 92 11.62 -12.62 0.17
N GLU A 93 11.26 -13.67 0.83
CA GLU A 93 10.30 -13.59 1.92
C GLU A 93 10.88 -12.95 3.17
#